data_ed85ee337b7e070e06023f5d65a6f6c3
#
_entry.id   ed85ee337b7e070e06023f5d65a6f6c3
#
_cell.length_a   1.000
_cell.length_b   1.000
_cell.length_c   1.000
_cell.angle_alpha   90.00
_cell.angle_beta   90.00
_cell.angle_gamma   90.00
#
_symmetry.space_group_name_H-M   'P 1'
#
loop_
_entity.id
_entity.type
_entity.pdbx_description
1 polymer ?
#
loop_
_entity_poly.entity_id
_entity_poly.type
_entity_poly.pdbx_seq_one_letter_code
_entity_poly.pdbx_strand_id
1 'polypeptide(L)'
;MGRYYNGDIEGKFWFAIQSSTDADFFGVVGSEPSYLDYYFSEDNLHDIEEGIAKCEMHLGDWKSKFDQFFEKNNSYNYEMIEEQLGLKEDDAQDLLKWYARLDLGTKILKCVQKNGECSFTAEL
;
A
#
# COMPACT_ATOMS: atom_id res chain seq x y z
N MET A 1 6.48 -16.34 -5.19
CA MET A 1 5.33 -16.03 -6.02
C MET A 1 4.65 -14.77 -5.57
N GLY A 2 4.29 -13.93 -6.49
CA GLY A 2 3.62 -12.71 -6.16
C GLY A 2 2.13 -12.91 -5.93
N ARG A 3 1.57 -12.13 -5.01
CA ARG A 3 0.12 -12.08 -4.80
C ARG A 3 -0.36 -10.76 -5.38
N TYR A 4 -1.51 -10.82 -6.04
CA TYR A 4 -2.06 -9.65 -6.73
C TYR A 4 -3.41 -9.25 -6.13
N TYR A 5 -3.78 -8.00 -6.33
CA TYR A 5 -5.15 -7.56 -6.14
C TYR A 5 -5.64 -7.01 -7.47
N ASN A 6 -6.92 -7.23 -7.79
CA ASN A 6 -7.48 -6.67 -8.99
C ASN A 6 -8.99 -6.46 -8.90
N GLY A 7 -9.48 -5.59 -9.76
CA GLY A 7 -10.86 -5.15 -9.78
C GLY A 7 -10.85 -3.71 -10.27
N ASP A 8 -11.50 -2.84 -9.51
CA ASP A 8 -11.49 -1.41 -9.82
C ASP A 8 -10.11 -0.79 -9.67
N ILE A 9 -9.28 -1.40 -8.83
CA ILE A 9 -7.84 -1.11 -8.76
C ILE A 9 -7.10 -2.42 -8.95
N GLU A 10 -5.84 -2.34 -9.36
CA GLU A 10 -5.02 -3.53 -9.54
C GLU A 10 -3.56 -3.25 -9.23
N GLY A 11 -2.87 -4.28 -8.80
CA GLY A 11 -1.46 -4.20 -8.49
C GLY A 11 -0.96 -5.48 -7.85
N LYS A 12 0.29 -5.46 -7.45
CA LYS A 12 0.94 -6.60 -6.83
C LYS A 12 1.31 -6.24 -5.39
N PHE A 13 0.98 -7.14 -4.45
CA PHE A 13 1.43 -6.95 -3.07
C PHE A 13 2.95 -7.10 -3.01
N TRP A 14 3.58 -6.28 -2.21
CA TRP A 14 5.04 -6.29 -2.05
C TRP A 14 5.45 -7.58 -1.33
N PHE A 15 6.19 -8.41 -2.05
CA PHE A 15 6.59 -9.72 -1.55
C PHE A 15 7.37 -9.61 -0.24
N ALA A 16 6.99 -10.44 0.72
CA ALA A 16 7.60 -10.57 2.04
C ALA A 16 7.40 -9.37 2.99
N ILE A 17 6.77 -8.28 2.54
CA ILE A 17 6.54 -7.12 3.42
C ILE A 17 5.08 -6.66 3.47
N GLN A 18 4.25 -7.05 2.53
CA GLN A 18 2.85 -6.62 2.50
C GLN A 18 1.90 -7.81 2.60
N SER A 19 0.91 -7.69 3.48
CA SER A 19 -0.11 -8.73 3.67
C SER A 19 -1.25 -8.55 2.67
N SER A 20 -1.91 -9.65 2.31
CA SER A 20 -3.11 -9.61 1.49
C SER A 20 -4.26 -8.86 2.17
N THR A 21 -4.22 -8.75 3.50
CA THR A 21 -5.20 -8.01 4.28
C THR A 21 -4.85 -6.54 4.49
N ASP A 22 -3.83 -6.04 3.80
CA ASP A 22 -3.32 -4.69 4.06
C ASP A 22 -4.39 -3.61 3.87
N ALA A 23 -5.36 -3.84 2.99
CA ALA A 23 -6.45 -2.90 2.77
C ALA A 23 -7.41 -2.77 3.98
N ASP A 24 -7.40 -3.74 4.92
CA ASP A 24 -8.21 -3.64 6.14
C ASP A 24 -7.87 -2.37 6.94
N PHE A 25 -6.63 -1.91 6.82
CA PHE A 25 -6.16 -0.71 7.50
C PHE A 25 -7.01 0.53 7.17
N PHE A 26 -7.70 0.51 6.03
CA PHE A 26 -8.45 1.65 5.52
C PHE A 26 -9.94 1.59 5.83
N GLY A 27 -10.35 0.72 6.74
CA GLY A 27 -11.69 0.75 7.33
C GLY A 27 -12.67 -0.32 6.85
N VAL A 28 -12.24 -1.18 5.95
CA VAL A 28 -13.10 -2.28 5.47
C VAL A 28 -12.36 -3.60 5.65
N VAL A 29 -13.04 -4.59 6.17
CA VAL A 29 -12.45 -5.92 6.36
C VAL A 29 -12.76 -6.79 5.14
N GLY A 30 -11.72 -7.40 4.58
CA GLY A 30 -11.88 -8.31 3.46
C GLY A 30 -12.55 -9.60 3.88
N SER A 31 -13.37 -10.20 3.00
CA SER A 31 -14.07 -11.44 3.28
C SER A 31 -13.49 -12.60 2.47
N GLU A 32 -13.53 -13.78 3.08
CA GLU A 32 -12.98 -15.02 2.52
C GLU A 32 -14.09 -15.83 1.81
N PRO A 33 -13.87 -17.04 1.18
CA PRO A 33 -12.81 -18.00 1.53
C PRO A 33 -11.59 -18.08 0.62
N SER A 34 -11.69 -17.76 -0.67
CA SER A 34 -10.57 -17.99 -1.61
C SER A 34 -9.78 -16.75 -1.91
N TYR A 35 -10.49 -15.64 -1.95
CA TYR A 35 -9.94 -14.30 -2.17
C TYR A 35 -10.52 -13.43 -1.09
N LEU A 36 -9.83 -12.33 -0.79
CA LEU A 36 -10.40 -11.31 0.07
C LEU A 36 -11.13 -10.33 -0.83
N ASP A 37 -12.44 -10.20 -0.63
CA ASP A 37 -13.25 -9.25 -1.38
C ASP A 37 -13.36 -7.96 -0.60
N TYR A 38 -12.99 -6.85 -1.23
CA TYR A 38 -13.06 -5.51 -0.64
C TYR A 38 -14.06 -4.65 -1.39
N TYR A 39 -14.83 -3.88 -0.65
CA TYR A 39 -15.74 -2.90 -1.20
C TYR A 39 -15.66 -1.62 -0.35
N PHE A 40 -15.24 -0.55 -0.97
CA PHE A 40 -15.18 0.77 -0.36
C PHE A 40 -16.20 1.68 -1.03
N SER A 41 -16.93 2.47 -0.23
CA SER A 41 -17.89 3.44 -0.74
C SER A 41 -17.50 4.83 -0.25
N GLU A 42 -18.30 5.84 -0.61
CA GLU A 42 -18.09 7.19 -0.13
C GLU A 42 -18.19 7.30 1.40
N ASP A 43 -18.94 6.39 2.02
CA ASP A 43 -19.04 6.32 3.48
C ASP A 43 -17.71 5.98 4.15
N ASN A 44 -16.79 5.37 3.40
CA ASN A 44 -15.47 5.00 3.90
C ASN A 44 -14.39 6.06 3.66
N LEU A 45 -14.73 7.16 2.97
CA LEU A 45 -13.73 8.19 2.62
C LEU A 45 -12.96 8.70 3.84
N HIS A 46 -13.65 8.97 4.94
CA HIS A 46 -12.99 9.44 6.15
C HIS A 46 -11.96 8.44 6.67
N ASP A 47 -12.33 7.17 6.72
CA ASP A 47 -11.43 6.10 7.18
C ASP A 47 -10.23 5.92 6.26
N ILE A 48 -10.46 6.02 4.94
CA ILE A 48 -9.40 5.91 3.94
C ILE A 48 -8.41 7.07 4.12
N GLU A 49 -8.91 8.29 4.23
CA GLU A 49 -8.09 9.49 4.40
C GLU A 49 -7.32 9.46 5.71
N GLU A 50 -7.95 8.98 6.78
CA GLU A 50 -7.30 8.83 8.07
C GLU A 50 -6.16 7.81 8.01
N GLY A 51 -6.40 6.68 7.32
CA GLY A 51 -5.37 5.67 7.12
C GLY A 51 -4.18 6.21 6.33
N ILE A 52 -4.44 6.97 5.28
CA ILE A 52 -3.40 7.61 4.48
C ILE A 52 -2.58 8.57 5.33
N ALA A 53 -3.26 9.39 6.13
CA ALA A 53 -2.59 10.35 7.03
C ALA A 53 -1.68 9.65 8.03
N LYS A 54 -2.12 8.50 8.56
CA LYS A 54 -1.29 7.70 9.47
C LYS A 54 -0.04 7.16 8.78
N CYS A 55 -0.17 6.69 7.54
CA CYS A 55 0.97 6.23 6.75
C CYS A 55 1.97 7.36 6.52
N GLU A 56 1.48 8.53 6.13
CA GLU A 56 2.32 9.69 5.87
C GLU A 56 3.03 10.17 7.14
N MET A 57 2.33 10.14 8.27
CA MET A 57 2.90 10.52 9.55
C MET A 57 4.01 9.56 9.97
N HIS A 58 3.81 8.26 9.76
CA HIS A 58 4.82 7.25 10.09
C HIS A 58 6.06 7.39 9.21
N LEU A 59 5.86 7.66 7.92
CA LEU A 59 6.96 7.81 6.98
C LEU A 59 7.71 9.13 7.14
N GLY A 60 7.01 10.21 7.43
CA GLY A 60 7.63 11.54 7.52
C GLY A 60 8.38 11.88 6.24
N ASP A 61 9.62 12.33 6.38
CA ASP A 61 10.46 12.71 5.25
C ASP A 61 10.85 11.52 4.36
N TRP A 62 10.72 10.30 4.88
CA TRP A 62 11.08 9.11 4.11
C TRP A 62 10.19 8.90 2.89
N LYS A 63 8.95 9.37 2.93
CA LYS A 63 8.06 9.28 1.76
C LYS A 63 8.71 9.93 0.55
N SER A 64 9.18 11.16 0.71
CA SER A 64 9.84 11.90 -0.36
C SER A 64 11.12 11.21 -0.84
N LYS A 65 11.88 10.67 0.09
CA LYS A 65 13.12 9.97 -0.22
C LYS A 65 12.86 8.69 -1.01
N PHE A 66 11.84 7.93 -0.65
CA PHE A 66 11.46 6.74 -1.40
C PHE A 66 10.88 7.09 -2.77
N ASP A 67 10.08 8.16 -2.86
CA ASP A 67 9.57 8.62 -4.15
C ASP A 67 10.72 8.89 -5.12
N GLN A 68 11.76 9.57 -4.66
CA GLN A 68 12.95 9.85 -5.46
C GLN A 68 13.74 8.59 -5.78
N PHE A 69 13.86 7.68 -4.82
CA PHE A 69 14.56 6.42 -5.00
C PHE A 69 13.91 5.59 -6.11
N PHE A 70 12.59 5.42 -6.06
CA PHE A 70 11.86 4.62 -7.04
C PHE A 70 11.71 5.33 -8.39
N GLU A 71 11.86 6.64 -8.43
CA GLU A 71 11.92 7.37 -9.67
C GLU A 71 13.19 7.05 -10.45
N LYS A 72 14.29 6.80 -9.72
CA LYS A 72 15.61 6.49 -10.32
C LYS A 72 15.82 5.00 -10.55
N ASN A 73 15.14 4.13 -9.81
CA ASN A 73 15.37 2.71 -9.81
C ASN A 73 14.08 1.94 -10.10
N ASN A 74 14.12 1.03 -11.08
CA ASN A 74 12.97 0.20 -11.43
C ASN A 74 12.71 -0.93 -10.43
N SER A 75 13.72 -1.29 -9.67
CA SER A 75 13.63 -2.34 -8.66
C SER A 75 14.54 -1.97 -7.49
N TYR A 76 14.48 -2.78 -6.44
CA TYR A 76 15.31 -2.52 -5.27
C TYR A 76 15.81 -3.81 -4.63
N ASN A 77 16.89 -3.67 -3.84
CA ASN A 77 17.32 -4.65 -2.86
C ASN A 77 17.81 -3.87 -1.64
N TYR A 78 18.01 -4.55 -0.52
CA TYR A 78 18.39 -3.85 0.70
C TYR A 78 19.80 -3.26 0.65
N GLU A 79 20.68 -3.83 -0.17
CA GLU A 79 22.00 -3.28 -0.39
C GLU A 79 21.92 -1.91 -1.05
N MET A 80 21.09 -1.77 -2.09
CA MET A 80 20.88 -0.49 -2.77
C MET A 80 20.30 0.57 -1.82
N ILE A 81 19.34 0.15 -0.98
CA ILE A 81 18.70 1.05 -0.03
C ILE A 81 19.70 1.53 1.01
N GLU A 82 20.52 0.64 1.54
CA GLU A 82 21.56 1.03 2.49
C GLU A 82 22.55 1.99 1.86
N GLU A 83 22.99 1.69 0.64
CA GLU A 83 23.97 2.49 -0.08
C GLU A 83 23.44 3.88 -0.43
N GLN A 84 22.22 3.97 -0.93
CA GLN A 84 21.65 5.22 -1.42
C GLN A 84 20.91 6.03 -0.35
N LEU A 85 20.30 5.36 0.62
CA LEU A 85 19.47 6.01 1.64
C LEU A 85 20.02 5.89 3.06
N GLY A 86 21.02 5.04 3.27
CA GLY A 86 21.61 4.86 4.59
C GLY A 86 20.75 4.05 5.56
N LEU A 87 19.77 3.31 5.06
CA LEU A 87 18.88 2.50 5.89
C LEU A 87 19.35 1.05 5.95
N LYS A 88 19.39 0.51 7.16
CA LYS A 88 19.66 -0.92 7.36
C LYS A 88 18.40 -1.71 7.00
N GLU A 89 18.58 -3.01 6.75
CA GLU A 89 17.49 -3.88 6.30
C GLU A 89 16.23 -3.82 7.17
N ASP A 90 16.38 -3.91 8.49
CA ASP A 90 15.24 -3.91 9.42
C ASP A 90 14.44 -2.60 9.33
N ASP A 91 15.14 -1.48 9.30
CA ASP A 91 14.51 -0.17 9.21
C ASP A 91 13.87 0.02 7.83
N ALA A 92 14.55 -0.46 6.78
CA ALA A 92 14.03 -0.39 5.42
C ALA A 92 12.76 -1.20 5.27
N GLN A 93 12.69 -2.42 5.84
CA GLN A 93 11.50 -3.25 5.79
C GLN A 93 10.29 -2.57 6.43
N ASP A 94 10.49 -1.97 7.61
CA ASP A 94 9.41 -1.28 8.30
C ASP A 94 8.88 -0.11 7.48
N LEU A 95 9.78 0.74 6.99
CA LEU A 95 9.40 1.92 6.23
C LEU A 95 8.79 1.57 4.88
N LEU A 96 9.32 0.56 4.19
CA LEU A 96 8.76 0.11 2.92
C LEU A 96 7.36 -0.47 3.08
N LYS A 97 7.10 -1.15 4.19
CA LYS A 97 5.77 -1.67 4.51
C LYS A 97 4.75 -0.52 4.57
N TRP A 98 5.10 0.59 5.24
CA TRP A 98 4.23 1.75 5.31
C TRP A 98 4.12 2.47 3.98
N TYR A 99 5.20 2.49 3.22
CA TYR A 99 5.20 3.08 1.88
C TYR A 99 4.28 2.31 0.92
N ALA A 100 4.35 0.97 0.93
CA ALA A 100 3.49 0.13 0.12
C ALA A 100 2.02 0.27 0.52
N ARG A 101 1.75 0.36 1.82
CA ARG A 101 0.40 0.57 2.33
C ARG A 101 -0.16 1.92 1.88
N LEU A 102 0.67 2.96 1.91
CA LEU A 102 0.28 4.28 1.44
C LEU A 102 -0.10 4.25 -0.05
N ASP A 103 0.67 3.54 -0.86
CA ASP A 103 0.37 3.40 -2.29
C ASP A 103 -1.00 2.74 -2.51
N LEU A 104 -1.27 1.66 -1.79
CA LEU A 104 -2.55 0.96 -1.86
C LEU A 104 -3.70 1.89 -1.44
N GLY A 105 -3.56 2.57 -0.31
CA GLY A 105 -4.57 3.50 0.19
C GLY A 105 -4.85 4.65 -0.77
N THR A 106 -3.82 5.16 -1.42
CA THR A 106 -3.95 6.23 -2.40
C THR A 106 -4.75 5.76 -3.62
N LYS A 107 -4.51 4.53 -4.07
CA LYS A 107 -5.29 3.95 -5.19
C LYS A 107 -6.77 3.81 -4.82
N ILE A 108 -7.03 3.32 -3.60
CA ILE A 108 -8.41 3.18 -3.11
C ILE A 108 -9.10 4.54 -3.06
N LEU A 109 -8.44 5.54 -2.49
CA LEU A 109 -8.98 6.88 -2.36
C LEU A 109 -9.34 7.46 -3.72
N LYS A 110 -8.41 7.41 -4.67
CA LYS A 110 -8.65 7.93 -6.02
C LYS A 110 -9.81 7.23 -6.71
N CYS A 111 -9.91 5.92 -6.53
CA CYS A 111 -10.98 5.12 -7.11
C CYS A 111 -12.35 5.54 -6.56
N VAL A 112 -12.47 5.68 -5.24
CA VAL A 112 -13.72 6.10 -4.62
C VAL A 112 -14.09 7.54 -5.02
N GLN A 113 -13.11 8.43 -5.06
CA GLN A 113 -13.35 9.82 -5.47
C GLN A 113 -13.83 9.92 -6.91
N LYS A 114 -13.29 9.07 -7.79
CA LYS A 114 -13.64 9.11 -9.21
C LYS A 114 -14.96 8.41 -9.50
N ASN A 115 -15.21 7.26 -8.88
CA ASN A 115 -16.32 6.38 -9.22
C ASN A 115 -17.42 6.31 -8.16
N GLY A 116 -17.21 6.87 -6.99
CA GLY A 116 -18.12 6.75 -5.85
C GLY A 116 -17.97 5.46 -5.07
N GLU A 117 -17.18 4.52 -5.60
CA GLU A 117 -16.93 3.23 -4.96
C GLU A 117 -15.65 2.60 -5.50
N CYS A 118 -15.13 1.63 -4.77
CA CYS A 118 -13.96 0.86 -5.19
C CYS A 118 -14.13 -0.59 -4.72
N SER A 119 -14.14 -1.51 -5.66
CA SER A 119 -14.30 -2.94 -5.39
C SER A 119 -13.18 -3.72 -6.05
N PHE A 120 -12.54 -4.59 -5.29
CA PHE A 120 -11.46 -5.43 -5.82
C PHE A 120 -11.30 -6.69 -4.98
N THR A 121 -10.57 -7.66 -5.54
CA THR A 121 -10.23 -8.89 -4.82
C THR A 121 -8.72 -8.94 -4.59
N ALA A 122 -8.34 -9.46 -3.43
CA ALA A 122 -6.94 -9.64 -3.08
C ALA A 122 -6.65 -11.15 -2.97
N GLU A 123 -5.61 -11.60 -3.62
CA GLU A 123 -5.19 -13.00 -3.56
C GLU A 123 -4.59 -13.32 -2.19
N LEU A 124 -4.99 -14.45 -1.64
CA LEU A 124 -4.46 -14.91 -0.35
C LEU A 124 -3.09 -15.58 -0.48
#